data_ad1299839f3004a3538d1e60f79497b4
#
_entry.id   ad1299839f3004a3538d1e60f79497b4
#
_cell.length_a   1.000
_cell.length_b   1.000
_cell.length_c   1.000
_cell.angle_alpha   90.00
_cell.angle_beta   90.00
_cell.angle_gamma   90.00
#
_symmetry.space_group_name_H-M   'P 1'
#
loop_
_entity.id
_entity.type
_entity.pdbx_description
1 polymer ?
#
loop_
_entity_poly.entity_id
_entity_poly.type
_entity_poly.pdbx_seq_one_letter_code
_entity_poly.pdbx_strand_id
1 'polypeptide(L)'
;MNSYLSPVSIGMIHDLENANEEMLVTAARDGDHSAFSELWNRHSKRAYYTMYRITRNQQDAEDALQDTFLKAFVHLKTFDGRSTFSTWLTRIAINTALMILRKNRAHPETSMEWTTDGDNWQQWETADTRANIEEHYAQKEAERHLDRAIHRLQPSLRNIIQIQQSCCSSVKEIAEVAGISIAATKSRLLRAKTVLRRSLRSSL
;
A
#
# COMPACT_ATOMS: atom_id res chain seq x y z
N MET A 1 35.67 4.72 21.07
CA MET A 1 35.68 6.15 20.66
C MET A 1 34.23 6.49 20.33
N ASN A 2 33.55 7.10 21.30
CA ASN A 2 32.15 7.51 21.18
C ASN A 2 32.09 8.84 20.43
N SER A 3 31.53 8.84 19.24
CA SER A 3 31.26 10.07 18.50
C SER A 3 29.96 10.67 19.00
N TYR A 4 30.06 11.75 19.72
CA TYR A 4 29.01 12.56 20.28
C TYR A 4 28.08 13.09 19.17
N LEU A 5 26.80 12.72 19.17
CA LEU A 5 25.78 13.45 18.46
C LEU A 5 25.64 14.84 19.13
N SER A 6 25.84 15.89 18.36
CA SER A 6 25.72 17.26 18.85
C SER A 6 24.29 17.56 19.27
N PRO A 7 24.05 18.32 20.36
CA PRO A 7 22.70 18.65 20.84
C PRO A 7 21.83 19.43 19.82
N VAL A 8 22.41 20.02 18.79
CA VAL A 8 21.71 20.68 17.68
C VAL A 8 20.96 19.69 16.81
N SER A 9 21.42 18.44 16.68
CA SER A 9 20.74 17.41 15.87
C SER A 9 19.47 16.87 16.54
N ILE A 10 19.40 16.88 17.86
CA ILE A 10 18.23 16.36 18.62
C ILE A 10 17.07 17.36 18.56
N GLY A 11 17.33 18.67 18.61
CA GLY A 11 16.30 19.71 18.48
C GLY A 11 15.66 19.73 17.09
N MET A 12 16.46 19.58 16.02
CA MET A 12 15.94 19.52 14.64
C MET A 12 15.08 18.29 14.35
N ILE A 13 15.38 17.14 14.97
CA ILE A 13 14.60 15.91 14.77
C ILE A 13 13.21 16.05 15.42
N HIS A 14 13.12 16.67 16.58
CA HIS A 14 11.84 16.85 17.28
C HIS A 14 10.90 17.86 16.60
N ASP A 15 11.46 18.86 15.91
CA ASP A 15 10.68 19.80 15.10
C ASP A 15 10.11 19.15 13.81
N LEU A 16 10.81 18.18 13.24
CA LEU A 16 10.35 17.48 12.03
C LEU A 16 9.21 16.48 12.32
N GLU A 17 9.21 15.84 13.49
CA GLU A 17 8.11 14.93 13.89
C GLU A 17 6.76 15.64 14.00
N ASN A 18 6.76 16.91 14.38
CA ASN A 18 5.55 17.74 14.49
C ASN A 18 5.29 18.63 13.25
N ALA A 19 6.18 18.61 12.26
CA ALA A 19 6.04 19.43 11.07
C ALA A 19 4.85 18.99 10.20
N ASN A 20 4.18 19.97 9.59
CA ASN A 20 3.12 19.68 8.62
C ASN A 20 3.69 18.95 7.39
N GLU A 21 2.92 18.01 6.83
CA GLU A 21 3.30 17.20 5.66
C GLU A 21 3.73 18.07 4.48
N GLU A 22 3.05 19.19 4.23
CA GLU A 22 3.39 20.12 3.14
C GLU A 22 4.77 20.78 3.34
N MET A 23 5.12 21.11 4.58
CA MET A 23 6.45 21.66 4.92
C MET A 23 7.54 20.62 4.69
N LEU A 24 7.30 19.37 5.11
CA LEU A 24 8.24 18.26 4.88
C LEU A 24 8.46 18.00 3.40
N VAL A 25 7.38 17.99 2.62
CA VAL A 25 7.45 17.80 1.16
C VAL A 25 8.25 18.93 0.51
N THR A 26 8.04 20.17 0.93
CA THR A 26 8.77 21.34 0.40
C THR A 26 10.25 21.24 0.74
N ALA A 27 10.60 21.00 2.00
CA ALA A 27 11.98 20.85 2.43
C ALA A 27 12.68 19.69 1.72
N ALA A 28 12.02 18.55 1.59
CA ALA A 28 12.56 17.39 0.88
C ALA A 28 12.77 17.67 -0.62
N ARG A 29 11.90 18.47 -1.27
CA ARG A 29 12.09 18.92 -2.66
C ARG A 29 13.31 19.81 -2.82
N ASP A 30 13.61 20.61 -1.80
CA ASP A 30 14.78 21.50 -1.76
C ASP A 30 16.07 20.76 -1.39
N GLY A 31 15.98 19.44 -1.12
CA GLY A 31 17.12 18.54 -0.89
C GLY A 31 17.37 18.18 0.57
N ASP A 32 16.44 18.49 1.47
CA ASP A 32 16.56 18.07 2.87
C ASP A 32 16.25 16.57 3.01
N HIS A 33 17.31 15.79 3.22
CA HIS A 33 17.21 14.35 3.42
C HIS A 33 16.51 13.97 4.72
N SER A 34 16.60 14.83 5.75
CA SER A 34 15.94 14.58 7.05
C SER A 34 14.43 14.69 6.91
N ALA A 35 13.96 15.69 6.17
CA ALA A 35 12.53 15.85 5.84
C ALA A 35 12.02 14.65 5.02
N PHE A 36 12.79 14.14 4.06
CA PHE A 36 12.40 12.95 3.31
C PHE A 36 12.39 11.69 4.19
N SER A 37 13.33 11.54 5.11
CA SER A 37 13.34 10.43 6.07
C SER A 37 12.11 10.45 6.97
N GLU A 38 11.64 11.62 7.37
CA GLU A 38 10.41 11.75 8.14
C GLU A 38 9.16 11.38 7.30
N LEU A 39 9.11 11.78 6.03
CA LEU A 39 8.07 11.31 5.10
C LEU A 39 8.08 9.79 4.93
N TRP A 40 9.28 9.18 4.88
CA TRP A 40 9.42 7.72 4.90
C TRP A 40 8.82 7.12 6.18
N ASN A 41 9.18 7.63 7.35
CA ASN A 41 8.69 7.11 8.63
C ASN A 41 7.16 7.15 8.73
N ARG A 42 6.55 8.25 8.29
CA ARG A 42 5.09 8.44 8.33
C ARG A 42 4.33 7.52 7.36
N HIS A 43 4.89 7.25 6.19
CA HIS A 43 4.16 6.59 5.10
C HIS A 43 4.58 5.15 4.82
N SER A 44 5.76 4.70 5.27
CA SER A 44 6.32 3.39 4.95
C SER A 44 5.40 2.23 5.36
N LYS A 45 4.87 2.27 6.57
CA LYS A 45 3.98 1.24 7.10
C LYS A 45 2.73 1.06 6.22
N ARG A 46 2.05 2.17 5.90
CA ARG A 46 0.85 2.15 5.05
C ARG A 46 1.17 1.70 3.62
N ALA A 47 2.27 2.19 3.06
CA ALA A 47 2.73 1.80 1.73
C ALA A 47 3.05 0.30 1.68
N TYR A 48 3.78 -0.23 2.66
CA TYR A 48 4.07 -1.66 2.79
C TYR A 48 2.80 -2.52 2.77
N TYR A 49 1.82 -2.20 3.63
CA TYR A 49 0.55 -2.96 3.65
C TYR A 49 -0.18 -2.92 2.30
N THR A 50 -0.17 -1.78 1.62
CA THR A 50 -0.75 -1.66 0.29
C THR A 50 -0.07 -2.59 -0.71
N MET A 51 1.26 -2.64 -0.70
CA MET A 51 2.05 -3.49 -1.59
C MET A 51 1.92 -4.97 -1.24
N TYR A 52 1.95 -5.32 0.04
CA TYR A 52 1.75 -6.69 0.51
C TYR A 52 0.36 -7.24 0.11
N ARG A 53 -0.69 -6.43 0.18
CA ARG A 53 -2.04 -6.85 -0.29
C ARG A 53 -2.07 -7.17 -1.78
N ILE A 54 -1.21 -6.55 -2.58
CA ILE A 54 -1.10 -6.75 -4.02
C ILE A 54 -0.20 -7.94 -4.33
N THR A 55 1.00 -7.99 -3.78
CA THR A 55 2.03 -9.00 -4.06
C THR A 55 1.74 -10.33 -3.38
N ARG A 56 1.21 -10.28 -2.15
CA ARG A 56 1.01 -11.45 -1.26
C ARG A 56 2.30 -12.23 -0.98
N ASN A 57 3.41 -11.58 -1.11
CA ASN A 57 4.72 -12.09 -0.78
C ASN A 57 5.47 -11.01 -0.01
N GLN A 58 6.09 -11.37 1.09
CA GLN A 58 6.78 -10.43 1.96
C GLN A 58 7.97 -9.80 1.25
N GLN A 59 8.81 -10.61 0.62
CA GLN A 59 10.01 -10.16 -0.08
C GLN A 59 9.65 -9.20 -1.23
N ASP A 60 8.67 -9.58 -2.05
CA ASP A 60 8.15 -8.73 -3.13
C ASP A 60 7.60 -7.40 -2.61
N ALA A 61 6.96 -7.42 -1.42
CA ALA A 61 6.42 -6.20 -0.81
C ALA A 61 7.53 -5.29 -0.26
N GLU A 62 8.58 -5.86 0.31
CA GLU A 62 9.76 -5.13 0.80
C GLU A 62 10.54 -4.51 -0.37
N ASP A 63 10.76 -5.26 -1.45
CA ASP A 63 11.40 -4.77 -2.67
C ASP A 63 10.57 -3.64 -3.30
N ALA A 64 9.24 -3.84 -3.36
CA ALA A 64 8.33 -2.82 -3.86
C ALA A 64 8.37 -1.55 -3.00
N LEU A 65 8.54 -1.67 -1.68
CA LEU A 65 8.63 -0.54 -0.77
C LEU A 65 9.88 0.29 -1.05
N GLN A 66 11.04 -0.36 -1.13
CA GLN A 66 12.31 0.30 -1.43
C GLN A 66 12.26 1.01 -2.78
N ASP A 67 11.80 0.31 -3.82
CA ASP A 67 11.65 0.85 -5.18
C ASP A 67 10.68 2.03 -5.23
N THR A 68 9.59 1.97 -4.45
CA THR A 68 8.60 3.04 -4.37
C THR A 68 9.19 4.32 -3.81
N PHE A 69 9.91 4.22 -2.70
CA PHE A 69 10.51 5.40 -2.08
C PHE A 69 11.70 5.93 -2.86
N LEU A 70 12.47 5.07 -3.51
CA LEU A 70 13.52 5.51 -4.43
C LEU A 70 12.93 6.33 -5.59
N LYS A 71 11.86 5.83 -6.22
CA LYS A 71 11.13 6.56 -7.27
C LYS A 71 10.51 7.84 -6.74
N ALA A 72 9.94 7.81 -5.53
CA ALA A 72 9.38 8.99 -4.89
C ALA A 72 10.47 10.05 -4.67
N PHE A 73 11.64 9.67 -4.18
CA PHE A 73 12.77 10.58 -3.99
C PHE A 73 13.23 11.21 -5.30
N VAL A 74 13.45 10.40 -6.33
CA VAL A 74 13.89 10.87 -7.66
C VAL A 74 12.88 11.81 -8.29
N HIS A 75 11.58 11.51 -8.16
CA HIS A 75 10.50 12.26 -8.80
C HIS A 75 9.85 13.32 -7.91
N LEU A 76 10.32 13.53 -6.68
CA LEU A 76 9.73 14.48 -5.74
C LEU A 76 9.69 15.92 -6.29
N LYS A 77 10.71 16.31 -7.06
CA LYS A 77 10.76 17.62 -7.72
C LYS A 77 9.63 17.85 -8.74
N THR A 78 9.06 16.77 -9.27
CA THR A 78 7.95 16.83 -10.23
C THR A 78 6.57 16.74 -9.56
N PHE A 79 6.53 16.55 -8.25
CA PHE A 79 5.28 16.54 -7.50
C PHE A 79 4.69 17.96 -7.44
N ASP A 80 3.55 18.15 -8.07
CA ASP A 80 2.93 19.47 -8.29
C ASP A 80 1.89 19.89 -7.23
N GLY A 81 1.68 19.05 -6.20
CA GLY A 81 0.76 19.34 -5.09
C GLY A 81 -0.73 19.24 -5.44
N ARG A 82 -1.13 18.79 -6.66
CA ARG A 82 -2.55 18.61 -7.03
C ARG A 82 -3.27 17.53 -6.23
N SER A 83 -2.52 16.67 -5.58
CA SER A 83 -3.02 15.65 -4.64
C SER A 83 -2.20 15.69 -3.36
N THR A 84 -2.66 15.04 -2.30
CA THR A 84 -1.82 14.85 -1.12
C THR A 84 -0.60 13.98 -1.45
N PHE A 85 0.51 14.19 -0.73
CA PHE A 85 1.71 13.37 -0.89
C PHE A 85 1.41 11.87 -0.71
N SER A 86 0.58 11.55 0.29
CA SER A 86 0.11 10.18 0.54
C SER A 86 -0.57 9.55 -0.69
N THR A 87 -1.44 10.28 -1.38
CA THR A 87 -2.12 9.80 -2.60
C THR A 87 -1.13 9.59 -3.74
N TRP A 88 -0.23 10.54 -3.96
CA TRP A 88 0.81 10.45 -4.98
C TRP A 88 1.76 9.28 -4.73
N LEU A 89 2.25 9.11 -3.50
CA LEU A 89 3.11 8.01 -3.10
C LEU A 89 2.41 6.66 -3.29
N THR A 90 1.12 6.56 -2.94
CA THR A 90 0.37 5.32 -3.08
C THR A 90 0.17 4.94 -4.56
N ARG A 91 0.05 5.91 -5.48
CA ARG A 91 0.05 5.62 -6.93
C ARG A 91 1.36 4.98 -7.38
N ILE A 92 2.50 5.50 -6.90
CA ILE A 92 3.82 4.90 -7.18
C ILE A 92 3.88 3.48 -6.61
N ALA A 93 3.46 3.29 -5.35
CA ALA A 93 3.45 2.00 -4.66
C ALA A 93 2.63 0.92 -5.40
N ILE A 94 1.40 1.24 -5.80
CA ILE A 94 0.55 0.31 -6.55
C ILE A 94 1.17 -0.05 -7.89
N ASN A 95 1.66 0.93 -8.64
CA ASN A 95 2.28 0.69 -9.94
C ASN A 95 3.54 -0.18 -9.80
N THR A 96 4.35 0.06 -8.78
CA THR A 96 5.56 -0.74 -8.50
C THR A 96 5.19 -2.18 -8.14
N ALA A 97 4.24 -2.39 -7.23
CA ALA A 97 3.79 -3.73 -6.86
C ALA A 97 3.18 -4.50 -8.05
N LEU A 98 2.38 -3.84 -8.88
CA LEU A 98 1.82 -4.45 -10.10
C LEU A 98 2.90 -4.79 -11.13
N MET A 99 3.96 -3.98 -11.22
CA MET A 99 5.10 -4.24 -12.09
C MET A 99 5.87 -5.50 -11.64
N ILE A 100 6.13 -5.65 -10.34
CA ILE A 100 6.76 -6.85 -9.77
C ILE A 100 5.91 -8.09 -10.07
N LEU A 101 4.59 -8.03 -9.85
CA LEU A 101 3.71 -9.15 -10.19
C LEU A 101 3.73 -9.52 -11.68
N ARG A 102 3.83 -8.53 -12.57
CA ARG A 102 3.94 -8.80 -14.01
C ARG A 102 5.27 -9.46 -14.35
N LYS A 103 6.37 -8.97 -13.74
CA LYS A 103 7.71 -9.55 -13.91
C LYS A 103 7.74 -11.00 -13.45
N ASN A 104 7.24 -11.30 -12.26
CA ASN A 104 7.22 -12.66 -11.69
C ASN A 104 6.36 -13.63 -12.52
N ARG A 105 5.30 -13.13 -13.18
CA ARG A 105 4.48 -13.94 -14.09
C ARG A 105 5.15 -14.17 -15.46
N ALA A 106 5.93 -13.21 -15.93
CA ALA A 106 6.64 -13.32 -17.21
C ALA A 106 7.87 -14.24 -17.11
N HIS A 107 8.46 -14.35 -15.92
CA HIS A 107 9.58 -15.21 -15.61
C HIS A 107 9.22 -16.09 -14.41
N PRO A 108 8.54 -17.22 -14.63
CA PRO A 108 8.24 -18.17 -13.58
C PRO A 108 9.48 -18.98 -13.19
N GLU A 109 10.65 -18.34 -13.11
CA GLU A 109 11.82 -18.97 -12.58
C GLU A 109 11.69 -19.15 -11.08
N THR A 110 11.47 -20.41 -10.69
CA THR A 110 11.70 -20.95 -9.35
C THR A 110 11.08 -20.16 -8.19
N SER A 111 9.77 -20.05 -8.17
CA SER A 111 9.10 -20.03 -6.88
C SER A 111 8.48 -21.39 -6.64
N MET A 112 9.33 -22.34 -6.37
CA MET A 112 8.95 -23.50 -5.58
C MET A 112 8.63 -23.02 -4.17
N GLU A 113 7.52 -23.54 -3.71
CA GLU A 113 6.90 -23.33 -2.40
C GLU A 113 5.89 -22.17 -2.35
N TRP A 114 4.70 -22.51 -2.86
CA TRP A 114 3.48 -22.10 -2.19
C TRP A 114 3.45 -22.83 -0.85
N THR A 115 4.29 -22.48 0.06
CA THR A 115 4.02 -22.78 1.46
C THR A 115 2.84 -21.89 1.83
N THR A 116 1.70 -22.58 1.87
CA THR A 116 0.57 -22.21 2.70
C THR A 116 1.09 -22.30 4.13
N ASP A 117 2.03 -21.46 4.48
CA ASP A 117 2.43 -21.35 5.86
C ASP A 117 1.63 -20.23 6.50
N GLY A 118 0.88 -20.70 7.37
CA GLY A 118 0.00 -20.18 8.31
C GLY A 118 0.37 -18.81 8.85
N ASP A 119 -0.63 -17.96 8.81
CA ASP A 119 -1.03 -17.04 9.87
C ASP A 119 0.07 -16.72 10.92
N ASN A 120 1.13 -16.06 10.53
CA ASN A 120 1.87 -15.26 11.48
C ASN A 120 1.65 -13.78 11.19
N TRP A 121 0.41 -13.36 11.30
CA TRP A 121 0.05 -11.98 11.48
C TRP A 121 0.51 -11.57 12.87
N GLN A 122 1.77 -11.22 13.04
CA GLN A 122 2.13 -10.40 14.18
C GLN A 122 1.42 -9.07 14.01
N GLN A 123 0.28 -9.05 14.62
CA GLN A 123 -0.59 -7.93 14.88
C GLN A 123 0.23 -6.87 15.62
N TRP A 124 0.64 -5.84 14.90
CA TRP A 124 1.01 -4.59 15.54
C TRP A 124 -0.29 -3.94 15.97
N GLU A 125 -0.80 -4.45 17.07
CA GLU A 125 -1.96 -3.88 17.75
C GLU A 125 -1.57 -2.50 18.28
N THR A 126 -2.17 -1.46 17.70
CA THR A 126 -2.56 -0.34 18.52
C THR A 126 -3.68 -0.86 19.42
N ALA A 127 -3.36 -1.03 20.69
CA ALA A 127 -4.28 -1.48 21.70
C ALA A 127 -5.45 -0.47 21.81
N ASP A 128 -6.59 -0.83 21.23
CA ASP A 128 -7.88 -0.31 21.68
C ASP A 128 -8.62 -1.46 22.35
N THR A 129 -8.46 -1.48 23.66
CA THR A 129 -8.90 -2.51 24.56
C THR A 129 -10.38 -2.28 24.85
N ARG A 130 -11.30 -2.84 24.08
CA ARG A 130 -12.70 -3.11 24.48
C ARG A 130 -13.59 -3.67 23.36
N ALA A 131 -13.04 -4.33 22.36
CA ALA A 131 -13.88 -5.07 21.43
C ALA A 131 -14.12 -6.49 21.99
N ASN A 132 -15.38 -6.89 22.00
CA ASN A 132 -15.82 -8.24 22.37
C ASN A 132 -15.05 -9.28 21.50
N ILE A 133 -14.40 -10.23 22.14
CA ILE A 133 -13.53 -11.23 21.48
C ILE A 133 -14.28 -11.96 20.36
N GLU A 134 -15.57 -12.24 20.56
CA GLU A 134 -16.43 -12.91 19.58
C GLU A 134 -16.67 -12.05 18.33
N GLU A 135 -16.91 -10.75 18.48
CA GLU A 135 -17.07 -9.82 17.35
C GLU A 135 -15.78 -9.66 16.55
N HIS A 136 -14.65 -9.62 17.25
CA HIS A 136 -13.34 -9.53 16.61
C HIS A 136 -13.01 -10.80 15.83
N TYR A 137 -13.36 -11.98 16.35
CA TYR A 137 -13.17 -13.25 15.64
C TYR A 137 -14.05 -13.32 14.39
N ALA A 138 -15.34 -12.97 14.52
CA ALA A 138 -16.28 -12.94 13.41
C ALA A 138 -15.84 -11.94 12.31
N GLN A 139 -15.31 -10.79 12.69
CA GLN A 139 -14.78 -9.80 11.75
C GLN A 139 -13.55 -10.34 11.01
N LYS A 140 -12.60 -10.95 11.72
CA LYS A 140 -11.42 -11.59 11.09
C LYS A 140 -11.83 -12.72 10.13
N GLU A 141 -12.82 -13.50 10.48
CA GLU A 141 -13.32 -14.56 9.61
C GLU A 141 -13.97 -14.00 8.35
N ALA A 142 -14.79 -12.96 8.47
CA ALA A 142 -15.38 -12.26 7.34
C ALA A 142 -14.33 -11.64 6.40
N GLU A 143 -13.27 -11.06 6.97
CA GLU A 143 -12.14 -10.53 6.20
C GLU A 143 -11.40 -11.64 5.42
N ARG A 144 -11.14 -12.78 6.06
CA ARG A 144 -10.53 -13.95 5.40
C ARG A 144 -11.41 -14.50 4.26
N HIS A 145 -12.74 -14.52 4.45
CA HIS A 145 -13.67 -14.93 3.41
C HIS A 145 -13.67 -13.96 2.22
N LEU A 146 -13.68 -12.67 2.50
CA LEU A 146 -13.61 -11.63 1.47
C LEU A 146 -12.29 -11.72 0.69
N ASP A 147 -11.17 -11.87 1.37
CA ASP A 147 -9.85 -12.01 0.76
C ASP A 147 -9.78 -13.23 -0.17
N ARG A 148 -10.27 -14.39 0.27
CA ARG A 148 -10.34 -15.59 -0.57
C ARG A 148 -11.22 -15.37 -1.80
N ALA A 149 -12.35 -14.67 -1.65
CA ALA A 149 -13.22 -14.33 -2.77
C ALA A 149 -12.54 -13.38 -3.77
N ILE A 150 -11.80 -12.39 -3.28
CA ILE A 150 -11.01 -11.48 -4.13
C ILE A 150 -9.93 -12.25 -4.89
N HIS A 151 -9.25 -13.21 -4.25
CA HIS A 151 -8.23 -14.03 -4.90
C HIS A 151 -8.78 -14.90 -6.05
N ARG A 152 -10.03 -15.34 -5.96
CA ARG A 152 -10.71 -16.13 -7.01
C ARG A 152 -11.18 -15.28 -8.21
N LEU A 153 -11.15 -13.96 -8.09
CA LEU A 153 -11.47 -13.09 -9.24
C LEU A 153 -10.45 -13.23 -10.36
N GLN A 154 -10.92 -13.02 -11.59
CA GLN A 154 -10.02 -12.86 -12.72
C GLN A 154 -9.00 -11.74 -12.46
N PRO A 155 -7.74 -11.85 -12.93
CA PRO A 155 -6.67 -10.90 -12.63
C PRO A 155 -7.05 -9.44 -12.91
N SER A 156 -7.74 -9.19 -14.03
CA SER A 156 -8.17 -7.84 -14.41
C SER A 156 -9.22 -7.22 -13.48
N LEU A 157 -10.08 -8.04 -12.86
CA LEU A 157 -11.08 -7.61 -11.89
C LEU A 157 -10.46 -7.48 -10.49
N ARG A 158 -9.56 -8.41 -10.15
CA ARG A 158 -8.83 -8.39 -8.88
C ARG A 158 -8.00 -7.11 -8.74
N ASN A 159 -7.22 -6.78 -9.77
CA ASN A 159 -6.39 -5.56 -9.75
C ASN A 159 -7.21 -4.30 -9.49
N ILE A 160 -8.38 -4.16 -10.12
CA ILE A 160 -9.24 -2.98 -9.92
C ILE A 160 -9.77 -2.90 -8.48
N ILE A 161 -10.16 -4.03 -7.88
CA ILE A 161 -10.59 -4.07 -6.47
C ILE A 161 -9.43 -3.74 -5.53
N GLN A 162 -8.23 -4.27 -5.78
CA GLN A 162 -7.05 -3.99 -4.98
C GLN A 162 -6.67 -2.50 -5.03
N ILE A 163 -6.70 -1.89 -6.22
CA ILE A 163 -6.49 -0.45 -6.38
C ILE A 163 -7.55 0.34 -5.60
N GLN A 164 -8.83 -0.03 -5.71
CA GLN A 164 -9.90 0.64 -4.96
C GLN A 164 -9.72 0.56 -3.45
N GLN A 165 -9.30 -0.61 -2.94
CA GLN A 165 -9.08 -0.81 -1.50
C GLN A 165 -7.85 -0.08 -0.95
N SER A 166 -6.86 0.18 -1.79
CA SER A 166 -5.57 0.71 -1.33
C SER A 166 -5.61 2.19 -0.98
N CYS A 167 -6.35 3.03 -1.74
CA CYS A 167 -6.40 4.48 -1.45
C CYS A 167 -7.28 5.30 -2.38
N CYS A 168 -7.75 4.74 -3.50
CA CYS A 168 -8.40 5.55 -4.50
C CYS A 168 -9.88 5.74 -4.15
N SER A 169 -10.25 6.98 -3.85
CA SER A 169 -11.63 7.35 -3.53
C SER A 169 -12.49 7.51 -4.78
N SER A 170 -11.89 7.88 -5.92
CA SER A 170 -12.62 8.18 -7.15
C SER A 170 -12.33 7.16 -8.26
N VAL A 171 -13.37 6.93 -9.10
CA VAL A 171 -13.23 6.06 -10.28
C VAL A 171 -12.20 6.63 -11.27
N LYS A 172 -12.03 7.96 -11.31
CA LYS A 172 -11.04 8.62 -12.15
C LYS A 172 -9.62 8.26 -11.73
N GLU A 173 -9.32 8.32 -10.43
CA GLU A 173 -8.02 7.91 -9.88
C GLU A 173 -7.73 6.43 -10.14
N ILE A 174 -8.73 5.56 -9.92
CA ILE A 174 -8.59 4.12 -10.21
C ILE A 174 -8.26 3.90 -11.69
N ALA A 175 -8.95 4.61 -12.60
CA ALA A 175 -8.71 4.52 -14.03
C ALA A 175 -7.29 4.94 -14.41
N GLU A 176 -6.83 6.02 -13.81
CA GLU A 176 -5.49 6.58 -14.03
C GLU A 176 -4.39 5.64 -13.52
N VAL A 177 -4.54 5.10 -12.30
CA VAL A 177 -3.60 4.11 -11.74
C VAL A 177 -3.59 2.81 -12.55
N ALA A 178 -4.77 2.35 -12.98
CA ALA A 178 -4.90 1.11 -13.75
C ALA A 178 -4.48 1.26 -15.22
N GLY A 179 -4.29 2.50 -15.72
CA GLY A 179 -3.96 2.78 -17.12
C GLY A 179 -5.07 2.40 -18.11
N ILE A 180 -6.35 2.55 -17.70
CA ILE A 180 -7.52 2.22 -18.53
C ILE A 180 -8.54 3.35 -18.52
N SER A 181 -9.49 3.32 -19.44
CA SER A 181 -10.54 4.34 -19.49
C SER A 181 -11.49 4.29 -18.29
N ILE A 182 -12.09 5.42 -17.93
CA ILE A 182 -13.09 5.53 -16.86
C ILE A 182 -14.26 4.58 -17.09
N ALA A 183 -14.72 4.43 -18.34
CA ALA A 183 -15.80 3.52 -18.70
C ALA A 183 -15.42 2.05 -18.45
N ALA A 184 -14.21 1.65 -18.83
CA ALA A 184 -13.68 0.32 -18.56
C ALA A 184 -13.53 0.05 -17.05
N THR A 185 -13.09 1.04 -16.28
CA THR A 185 -12.98 0.96 -14.82
C THR A 185 -14.35 0.75 -14.18
N LYS A 186 -15.35 1.55 -14.53
CA LYS A 186 -16.74 1.38 -14.04
C LYS A 186 -17.28 -0.02 -14.35
N SER A 187 -17.11 -0.49 -15.57
CA SER A 187 -17.57 -1.83 -16.00
C SER A 187 -16.88 -2.94 -15.21
N ARG A 188 -15.54 -2.85 -15.03
CA ARG A 188 -14.79 -3.86 -14.26
C ARG A 188 -15.17 -3.84 -12.78
N LEU A 189 -15.33 -2.67 -12.16
CA LEU A 189 -15.79 -2.55 -10.78
C LEU A 189 -17.17 -3.18 -10.57
N LEU A 190 -18.11 -2.91 -11.49
CA LEU A 190 -19.46 -3.49 -11.42
C LEU A 190 -19.41 -5.02 -11.51
N ARG A 191 -18.67 -5.56 -12.48
CA ARG A 191 -18.51 -7.02 -12.64
C ARG A 191 -17.84 -7.65 -11.42
N ALA A 192 -16.78 -7.04 -10.91
CA ALA A 192 -16.07 -7.53 -9.73
C ALA A 192 -16.99 -7.59 -8.51
N LYS A 193 -17.72 -6.50 -8.22
CA LYS A 193 -18.70 -6.46 -7.13
C LYS A 193 -19.81 -7.49 -7.28
N THR A 194 -20.29 -7.74 -8.50
CA THR A 194 -21.32 -8.75 -8.78
C THR A 194 -20.81 -10.16 -8.49
N VAL A 195 -19.59 -10.48 -8.94
CA VAL A 195 -18.97 -11.79 -8.68
C VAL A 195 -18.72 -12.00 -7.19
N LEU A 196 -18.18 -10.98 -6.50
CA LEU A 196 -17.94 -11.03 -5.05
C LEU A 196 -19.24 -11.25 -4.27
N ARG A 197 -20.30 -10.51 -4.58
CA ARG A 197 -21.60 -10.70 -3.92
C ARG A 197 -22.15 -12.13 -4.09
N ARG A 198 -22.00 -12.71 -5.30
CA ARG A 198 -22.42 -14.11 -5.55
C ARG A 198 -21.59 -15.08 -4.72
N SER A 199 -20.25 -14.92 -4.71
CA SER A 199 -19.35 -15.80 -3.97
C SER A 199 -19.59 -15.73 -2.46
N LEU A 200 -19.83 -14.56 -1.89
CA LEU A 200 -20.07 -14.38 -0.46
C LEU A 200 -21.44 -14.90 -0.03
N ARG A 201 -22.47 -14.82 -0.90
CA ARG A 201 -23.80 -15.41 -0.60
C ARG A 201 -23.80 -16.94 -0.60
N SER A 202 -22.91 -17.57 -1.33
CA SER A 202 -22.81 -19.05 -1.36
C SER A 202 -21.95 -19.60 -0.22
N SER A 203 -21.38 -18.76 0.61
CA SER A 203 -20.51 -19.14 1.74
C SER A 203 -21.15 -18.88 3.11
N LEU A 204 -22.37 -18.30 3.11
CA LEU A 204 -23.30 -18.17 4.24
C LEU A 204 -24.37 -19.28 4.16
#